data_05ce4d06b636b4ae01850c0b3e63f656
#
_entry.id   05ce4d06b636b4ae01850c0b3e63f656
#
_cell.length_a   1.000
_cell.length_b   1.000
_cell.length_c   1.000
_cell.angle_alpha   90.00
_cell.angle_beta   90.00
_cell.angle_gamma   90.00
#
_symmetry.space_group_name_H-M   'P 1'
#
loop_
_entity.id
_entity.type
_entity.pdbx_description
1 polymer ?
#
loop_
_entity_poly.entity_id
_entity_poly.type
_entity_poly.pdbx_seq_one_letter_code
_entity_poly.pdbx_strand_id
1 'polypeptide(L)'
;MSASEATSPRARDLRTRYTVADLEVLSAQEARRFAPAGTGDPQADPALAWELLYRLEPELYDRLVQAERLHPAVLRWLPDGLDRIVEVGAGTGRLTRELLHRARELVAVEPAAPLREMLAARLARADCGCRARAIAGFFDDLPLPNDWADLVVACSAFTPAAGHGGETGLEEMERVCRPGGLVVIVWPNHVDWLLAHQYEYVSFAGEMFVEFASHEEAAELIEIFYPSAAPEVRGRARRRISYEALGINPPRDIAFKAIGA
;
A
#
# COMPACT_ATOMS: atom_id res chain seq x y z
N MET A 1 -19.73 -36.44 12.03
CA MET A 1 -19.23 -36.31 10.64
C MET A 1 -19.62 -34.88 10.21
N SER A 2 -18.72 -33.95 10.41
CA SER A 2 -18.92 -32.55 10.01
C SER A 2 -18.51 -32.44 8.55
N ALA A 3 -19.46 -32.13 7.67
CA ALA A 3 -19.18 -31.80 6.27
C ALA A 3 -18.39 -30.47 6.28
N SER A 4 -17.15 -30.51 5.83
CA SER A 4 -16.41 -29.35 5.42
C SER A 4 -17.21 -28.66 4.30
N GLU A 5 -17.80 -27.52 4.59
CA GLU A 5 -18.34 -26.62 3.57
C GLU A 5 -17.16 -26.21 2.68
N ALA A 6 -17.04 -26.84 1.52
CA ALA A 6 -16.14 -26.40 0.49
C ALA A 6 -16.61 -25.01 0.05
N THR A 7 -15.92 -23.99 0.49
CA THR A 7 -16.16 -22.59 0.07
C THR A 7 -16.09 -22.55 -1.45
N SER A 8 -17.15 -22.10 -2.10
CA SER A 8 -17.19 -21.93 -3.56
C SER A 8 -16.01 -21.04 -3.98
N PRO A 9 -15.32 -21.36 -5.10
CA PRO A 9 -14.19 -20.56 -5.53
C PRO A 9 -14.63 -19.10 -5.74
N ARG A 10 -13.89 -18.15 -5.16
CA ARG A 10 -14.16 -16.71 -5.29
C ARG A 10 -14.07 -16.29 -6.75
N ALA A 11 -14.83 -15.28 -7.13
CA ALA A 11 -14.77 -14.67 -8.46
C ALA A 11 -13.33 -14.18 -8.75
N ARG A 12 -12.92 -14.20 -10.02
CA ARG A 12 -11.57 -13.78 -10.42
C ARG A 12 -11.38 -12.27 -10.36
N ASP A 13 -12.36 -11.48 -10.80
CA ASP A 13 -12.32 -10.01 -10.75
C ASP A 13 -12.47 -9.54 -9.29
N LEU A 14 -11.52 -8.74 -8.81
CA LEU A 14 -11.53 -8.17 -7.45
C LEU A 14 -12.83 -7.46 -7.13
N ARG A 15 -13.41 -6.74 -8.10
CA ARG A 15 -14.66 -5.96 -7.93
C ARG A 15 -15.88 -6.82 -7.62
N THR A 16 -15.84 -8.11 -7.96
CA THR A 16 -16.94 -9.05 -7.72
C THR A 16 -16.55 -10.19 -6.79
N ARG A 17 -15.32 -10.14 -6.25
CA ARG A 17 -14.71 -11.23 -5.49
C ARG A 17 -15.30 -11.40 -4.10
N TYR A 18 -15.73 -10.31 -3.51
CA TYR A 18 -16.25 -10.25 -2.15
C TYR A 18 -17.72 -9.86 -2.14
N THR A 19 -18.40 -10.21 -1.05
CA THR A 19 -19.83 -9.95 -0.79
C THR A 19 -20.00 -9.30 0.57
N VAL A 20 -21.19 -8.85 0.86
CA VAL A 20 -21.56 -8.29 2.18
C VAL A 20 -21.28 -9.28 3.33
N ALA A 21 -21.38 -10.58 3.10
CA ALA A 21 -21.07 -11.59 4.11
C ALA A 21 -19.59 -11.58 4.54
N ASP A 22 -18.68 -11.19 3.64
CA ASP A 22 -17.25 -11.12 3.92
C ASP A 22 -16.89 -9.97 4.88
N LEU A 23 -17.79 -9.01 5.12
CA LEU A 23 -17.60 -7.91 6.08
C LEU A 23 -17.42 -8.38 7.53
N GLU A 24 -17.84 -9.59 7.84
CA GLU A 24 -17.65 -10.20 9.18
C GLU A 24 -16.18 -10.28 9.61
N VAL A 25 -15.23 -10.24 8.66
CA VAL A 25 -13.81 -10.22 8.98
C VAL A 25 -13.32 -8.90 9.57
N LEU A 26 -14.06 -7.82 9.34
CA LEU A 26 -13.72 -6.49 9.86
C LEU A 26 -14.03 -6.41 11.37
N SER A 27 -13.08 -5.92 12.14
CA SER A 27 -13.35 -5.52 13.53
C SER A 27 -14.40 -4.40 13.58
N ALA A 28 -15.01 -4.19 14.75
CA ALA A 28 -15.98 -3.12 14.91
C ALA A 28 -15.43 -1.71 14.61
N GLN A 29 -14.13 -1.49 14.81
CA GLN A 29 -13.47 -0.23 14.47
C GLN A 29 -13.28 -0.10 12.95
N GLU A 30 -12.82 -1.15 12.29
CA GLU A 30 -12.65 -1.19 10.85
C GLU A 30 -13.98 -1.09 10.09
N ALA A 31 -15.01 -1.79 10.55
CA ALA A 31 -16.35 -1.70 9.97
C ALA A 31 -16.91 -0.27 10.02
N ARG A 32 -16.73 0.44 11.15
CA ARG A 32 -17.14 1.86 11.24
C ARG A 32 -16.38 2.77 10.28
N ARG A 33 -15.12 2.42 9.95
CA ARG A 33 -14.25 3.21 9.09
C ARG A 33 -14.48 2.92 7.62
N PHE A 34 -14.48 1.65 7.24
CA PHE A 34 -14.47 1.22 5.84
C PHE A 34 -15.87 0.86 5.30
N ALA A 35 -16.79 0.49 6.18
CA ALA A 35 -18.16 0.11 5.81
C ALA A 35 -19.18 0.78 6.75
N PRO A 36 -19.26 2.13 6.81
CA PRO A 36 -20.22 2.81 7.66
C PRO A 36 -21.65 2.37 7.33
N ALA A 37 -22.53 2.38 8.33
CA ALA A 37 -23.86 1.82 8.25
C ALA A 37 -24.62 2.23 6.97
N GLY A 38 -25.03 1.25 6.17
CA GLY A 38 -25.80 1.42 4.95
C GLY A 38 -25.01 1.53 3.65
N THR A 39 -23.67 1.50 3.67
CA THR A 39 -22.82 1.64 2.47
C THR A 39 -21.92 0.43 2.18
N GLY A 40 -21.97 -0.61 2.99
CA GLY A 40 -21.02 -1.73 2.95
C GLY A 40 -21.30 -2.77 1.85
N ASP A 41 -21.29 -2.39 0.59
CA ASP A 41 -21.30 -3.33 -0.53
C ASP A 41 -19.93 -3.31 -1.23
N PRO A 42 -19.08 -4.36 -1.05
CA PRO A 42 -17.75 -4.40 -1.68
C PRO A 42 -17.81 -4.47 -3.20
N GLN A 43 -18.94 -4.81 -3.81
CA GLN A 43 -19.11 -4.79 -5.26
C GLN A 43 -19.38 -3.38 -5.80
N ALA A 44 -19.94 -2.51 -4.97
CA ALA A 44 -20.18 -1.11 -5.30
C ALA A 44 -19.01 -0.20 -4.87
N ASP A 45 -18.21 -0.64 -3.90
CA ASP A 45 -17.07 0.12 -3.35
C ASP A 45 -15.74 -0.62 -3.58
N PRO A 46 -14.95 -0.23 -4.59
CA PRO A 46 -13.65 -0.84 -4.85
C PRO A 46 -12.67 -0.72 -3.67
N ALA A 47 -12.74 0.35 -2.88
CA ALA A 47 -11.85 0.52 -1.74
C ALA A 47 -12.13 -0.53 -0.65
N LEU A 48 -13.42 -0.82 -0.41
CA LEU A 48 -13.82 -1.87 0.50
C LEU A 48 -13.40 -3.27 0.02
N ALA A 49 -13.42 -3.52 -1.30
CA ALA A 49 -12.93 -4.78 -1.86
C ALA A 49 -11.42 -4.97 -1.59
N TRP A 50 -10.62 -3.90 -1.65
CA TRP A 50 -9.21 -3.94 -1.25
C TRP A 50 -9.02 -4.21 0.24
N GLU A 51 -9.83 -3.59 1.11
CA GLU A 51 -9.78 -3.84 2.55
C GLU A 51 -10.09 -5.30 2.89
N LEU A 52 -11.03 -5.92 2.18
CA LEU A 52 -11.33 -7.35 2.34
C LEU A 52 -10.21 -8.24 1.80
N LEU A 53 -9.60 -7.88 0.69
CA LEU A 53 -8.42 -8.59 0.15
C LEU A 53 -7.29 -8.64 1.19
N TYR A 54 -6.97 -7.52 1.83
CA TYR A 54 -5.88 -7.44 2.82
C TYR A 54 -6.08 -8.37 4.01
N ARG A 55 -7.34 -8.71 4.34
CA ARG A 55 -7.69 -9.52 5.50
C ARG A 55 -7.96 -10.98 5.17
N LEU A 56 -8.55 -11.24 4.02
CA LEU A 56 -8.98 -12.57 3.63
C LEU A 56 -7.98 -13.30 2.75
N GLU A 57 -7.20 -12.57 1.94
CA GLU A 57 -6.26 -13.14 0.98
C GLU A 57 -4.93 -12.35 0.94
N PRO A 58 -4.27 -12.16 2.10
CA PRO A 58 -3.04 -11.34 2.19
C PRO A 58 -1.91 -11.87 1.31
N GLU A 59 -1.82 -13.18 1.09
CA GLU A 59 -0.82 -13.79 0.20
C GLU A 59 -1.08 -13.44 -1.27
N LEU A 60 -2.34 -13.32 -1.68
CA LEU A 60 -2.71 -12.88 -3.02
C LEU A 60 -2.28 -11.43 -3.26
N TYR A 61 -2.56 -10.55 -2.28
CA TYR A 61 -2.07 -9.17 -2.30
C TYR A 61 -0.55 -9.10 -2.34
N ASP A 62 0.12 -9.91 -1.54
CA ASP A 62 1.57 -9.94 -1.49
C ASP A 62 2.21 -10.33 -2.83
N ARG A 63 1.64 -11.31 -3.52
CA ARG A 63 2.10 -11.71 -4.87
C ARG A 63 2.04 -10.54 -5.85
N LEU A 64 0.97 -9.74 -5.83
CA LEU A 64 0.89 -8.52 -6.63
C LEU A 64 2.01 -7.53 -6.25
N VAL A 65 2.15 -7.23 -4.96
CA VAL A 65 3.15 -6.29 -4.43
C VAL A 65 4.59 -6.71 -4.79
N GLN A 66 4.88 -8.02 -4.77
CA GLN A 66 6.22 -8.52 -5.16
C GLN A 66 6.50 -8.36 -6.66
N ALA A 67 5.46 -8.35 -7.51
CA ALA A 67 5.60 -8.12 -8.94
C ALA A 67 5.81 -6.64 -9.31
N GLU A 68 5.36 -5.71 -8.46
CA GLU A 68 5.42 -4.26 -8.66
C GLU A 68 6.66 -3.66 -8.00
N ARG A 69 7.62 -3.17 -8.79
CA ARG A 69 8.86 -2.58 -8.29
C ARG A 69 8.82 -1.06 -8.38
N LEU A 70 9.37 -0.39 -7.38
CA LEU A 70 9.55 1.06 -7.39
C LEU A 70 10.67 1.46 -8.36
N HIS A 71 10.50 2.63 -8.98
CA HIS A 71 11.52 3.14 -9.90
C HIS A 71 12.84 3.43 -9.15
N PRO A 72 14.00 3.02 -9.68
CA PRO A 72 15.28 3.23 -9.00
C PRO A 72 15.59 4.71 -8.69
N ALA A 73 15.11 5.65 -9.50
CA ALA A 73 15.31 7.07 -9.23
C ALA A 73 14.47 7.57 -8.03
N VAL A 74 13.28 7.01 -7.79
CA VAL A 74 12.50 7.25 -6.57
C VAL A 74 13.32 6.82 -5.35
N LEU A 75 13.88 5.61 -5.40
CA LEU A 75 14.68 5.10 -4.29
C LEU A 75 15.94 5.93 -4.04
N ARG A 76 16.61 6.42 -5.10
CA ARG A 76 17.77 7.31 -4.94
C ARG A 76 17.42 8.70 -4.43
N TRP A 77 16.20 9.17 -4.70
CA TRP A 77 15.73 10.47 -4.25
C TRP A 77 15.41 10.50 -2.75
N LEU A 78 14.94 9.38 -2.19
CA LEU A 78 14.65 9.28 -0.76
C LEU A 78 15.94 9.51 0.05
N PRO A 79 15.87 10.29 1.14
CA PRO A 79 17.02 10.59 1.98
C PRO A 79 17.60 9.33 2.65
N ASP A 80 18.85 9.42 3.04
CA ASP A 80 19.63 8.36 3.67
C ASP A 80 20.30 8.85 4.96
N GLY A 81 20.77 7.92 5.82
CA GLY A 81 21.48 8.26 7.05
C GLY A 81 20.60 8.90 8.12
N LEU A 82 19.32 8.59 8.16
CA LEU A 82 18.36 9.14 9.09
C LEU A 82 18.41 8.47 10.47
N ASP A 83 17.94 9.16 11.51
CA ASP A 83 17.74 8.52 12.81
C ASP A 83 16.44 7.72 12.83
N ARG A 84 15.32 8.27 12.34
CA ARG A 84 14.00 7.66 12.43
C ARG A 84 13.18 7.84 11.15
N ILE A 85 12.62 6.73 10.69
CA ILE A 85 11.63 6.71 9.59
C ILE A 85 10.30 6.14 10.09
N VAL A 86 9.20 6.71 9.64
CA VAL A 86 7.85 6.13 9.75
C VAL A 86 7.36 5.84 8.34
N GLU A 87 6.98 4.60 8.09
CA GLU A 87 6.22 4.21 6.89
C GLU A 87 4.76 3.99 7.27
N VAL A 88 3.84 4.66 6.57
CA VAL A 88 2.40 4.61 6.83
C VAL A 88 1.71 3.83 5.72
N GLY A 89 0.90 2.83 6.08
CA GLY A 89 0.31 1.90 5.14
C GLY A 89 1.35 0.97 4.51
N ALA A 90 2.18 0.35 5.35
CA ALA A 90 3.34 -0.42 4.92
C ALA A 90 3.00 -1.72 4.16
N GLY A 91 1.76 -2.22 4.29
CA GLY A 91 1.33 -3.46 3.67
C GLY A 91 2.21 -4.64 4.08
N THR A 92 2.65 -5.40 3.10
CA THR A 92 3.61 -6.51 3.30
C THR A 92 5.07 -6.08 3.16
N GLY A 93 5.37 -4.77 2.99
CA GLY A 93 6.71 -4.21 3.05
C GLY A 93 7.38 -3.92 1.71
N ARG A 94 6.64 -3.53 0.68
CA ARG A 94 7.22 -3.14 -0.62
C ARG A 94 8.27 -2.03 -0.48
N LEU A 95 7.91 -0.94 0.18
CA LEU A 95 8.84 0.16 0.42
C LEU A 95 9.69 -0.09 1.68
N THR A 96 9.14 -0.74 2.72
CA THR A 96 9.86 -1.04 3.97
C THR A 96 11.24 -1.64 3.73
N ARG A 97 11.36 -2.62 2.84
CA ARG A 97 12.64 -3.30 2.52
C ARG A 97 13.70 -2.35 1.98
N GLU A 98 13.28 -1.31 1.26
CA GLU A 98 14.17 -0.30 0.67
C GLU A 98 14.58 0.77 1.71
N LEU A 99 13.85 0.87 2.82
CA LEU A 99 14.08 1.82 3.91
C LEU A 99 14.98 1.25 5.02
N LEU A 100 15.11 -0.08 5.14
CA LEU A 100 15.82 -0.75 6.24
C LEU A 100 17.27 -0.28 6.45
N HIS A 101 17.95 0.16 5.38
CA HIS A 101 19.35 0.61 5.44
C HIS A 101 19.49 2.14 5.53
N ARG A 102 18.36 2.87 5.61
CA ARG A 102 18.34 4.34 5.55
C ARG A 102 18.21 5.01 6.90
N ALA A 103 17.84 4.27 7.94
CA ALA A 103 17.67 4.81 9.28
C ALA A 103 18.19 3.88 10.37
N ARG A 104 18.37 4.42 11.57
CA ARG A 104 18.66 3.63 12.77
C ARG A 104 17.41 2.97 13.32
N GLU A 105 16.25 3.61 13.17
CA GLU A 105 14.96 3.09 13.59
C GLU A 105 13.90 3.29 12.51
N LEU A 106 13.15 2.22 12.20
CA LEU A 106 12.06 2.20 11.23
C LEU A 106 10.79 1.67 11.90
N VAL A 107 9.73 2.47 11.89
CA VAL A 107 8.40 2.05 12.31
C VAL A 107 7.50 1.97 11.11
N ALA A 108 7.02 0.76 10.81
CA ALA A 108 6.07 0.48 9.74
C ALA A 108 4.66 0.36 10.34
N VAL A 109 3.77 1.27 9.99
CA VAL A 109 2.39 1.30 10.49
C VAL A 109 1.49 0.62 9.46
N GLU A 110 0.74 -0.41 9.88
CA GLU A 110 -0.17 -1.16 9.01
C GLU A 110 -1.43 -1.58 9.79
N PRO A 111 -2.63 -1.14 9.38
CA PRO A 111 -3.87 -1.47 10.07
C PRO A 111 -4.28 -2.94 9.90
N ALA A 112 -4.14 -3.52 8.70
CA ALA A 112 -4.56 -4.89 8.43
C ALA A 112 -3.66 -5.91 9.13
N ALA A 113 -4.19 -6.62 10.12
CA ALA A 113 -3.42 -7.54 10.93
C ALA A 113 -2.68 -8.62 10.12
N PRO A 114 -3.28 -9.29 9.10
CA PRO A 114 -2.56 -10.30 8.32
C PRO A 114 -1.38 -9.73 7.54
N LEU A 115 -1.50 -8.54 6.93
CA LEU A 115 -0.39 -7.89 6.23
C LEU A 115 0.73 -7.51 7.20
N ARG A 116 0.35 -6.94 8.36
CA ARG A 116 1.28 -6.57 9.43
C ARG A 116 2.06 -7.75 9.99
N GLU A 117 1.42 -8.90 10.16
CA GLU A 117 2.06 -10.15 10.60
C GLU A 117 3.06 -10.66 9.56
N MET A 118 2.71 -10.64 8.27
CA MET A 118 3.64 -10.97 7.19
C MET A 118 4.86 -10.03 7.19
N LEU A 119 4.62 -8.73 7.34
CA LEU A 119 5.67 -7.73 7.43
C LEU A 119 6.56 -7.97 8.66
N ALA A 120 5.98 -8.18 9.84
CA ALA A 120 6.72 -8.45 11.07
C ALA A 120 7.62 -9.70 10.95
N ALA A 121 7.11 -10.77 10.32
CA ALA A 121 7.90 -11.97 10.03
C ALA A 121 9.08 -11.71 9.08
N ARG A 122 8.94 -10.79 8.13
CA ARG A 122 10.03 -10.34 7.24
C ARG A 122 11.07 -9.53 7.99
N LEU A 123 10.62 -8.56 8.79
CA LEU A 123 11.51 -7.72 9.60
C LEU A 123 12.34 -8.54 10.58
N ALA A 124 11.75 -9.57 11.20
CA ALA A 124 12.45 -10.47 12.12
C ALA A 124 13.59 -11.28 11.46
N ARG A 125 13.55 -11.42 10.13
CA ARG A 125 14.59 -12.13 9.34
C ARG A 125 15.58 -11.19 8.65
N ALA A 126 15.29 -9.88 8.68
CA ALA A 126 16.14 -8.89 8.04
C ALA A 126 17.42 -8.66 8.86
N ASP A 127 18.57 -8.79 8.20
CA ASP A 127 19.88 -8.45 8.78
C ASP A 127 20.29 -7.05 8.26
N CYS A 128 19.84 -6.01 8.95
CA CYS A 128 20.03 -4.63 8.47
C CYS A 128 20.68 -3.68 9.48
N GLY A 129 20.92 -4.08 10.72
CA GLY A 129 21.40 -3.19 11.78
C GLY A 129 20.39 -2.10 12.21
N CYS A 130 19.25 -2.01 11.53
CA CYS A 130 18.16 -1.11 11.84
C CYS A 130 17.23 -1.72 12.89
N ARG A 131 16.73 -0.93 13.83
CA ARG A 131 15.64 -1.34 14.72
C ARG A 131 14.30 -1.16 13.99
N ALA A 132 13.88 -2.19 13.28
CA ALA A 132 12.65 -2.16 12.51
C ALA A 132 11.52 -2.90 13.23
N ARG A 133 10.31 -2.33 13.24
CA ARG A 133 9.11 -2.96 13.78
C ARG A 133 7.87 -2.59 12.99
N ALA A 134 6.93 -3.53 12.90
CA ALA A 134 5.59 -3.30 12.39
C ALA A 134 4.61 -3.09 13.54
N ILE A 135 3.77 -2.06 13.47
CA ILE A 135 2.77 -1.73 14.50
C ILE A 135 1.40 -1.50 13.88
N ALA A 136 0.36 -1.72 14.68
CA ALA A 136 -1.00 -1.38 14.28
C ALA A 136 -1.22 0.13 14.35
N GLY A 137 -1.94 0.70 13.39
CA GLY A 137 -2.34 2.10 13.36
C GLY A 137 -3.08 2.41 12.08
N PHE A 138 -3.89 3.45 12.09
CA PHE A 138 -4.58 3.99 10.93
C PHE A 138 -3.91 5.30 10.50
N PHE A 139 -4.16 5.72 9.26
CA PHE A 139 -3.59 6.94 8.69
C PHE A 139 -3.91 8.20 9.51
N ASP A 140 -5.13 8.29 10.03
CA ASP A 140 -5.69 9.43 10.76
C ASP A 140 -5.56 9.30 12.29
N ASP A 141 -4.80 8.31 12.78
CA ASP A 141 -4.52 8.07 14.19
C ASP A 141 -3.21 7.27 14.30
N LEU A 142 -2.09 7.95 14.03
CA LEU A 142 -0.77 7.32 14.11
C LEU A 142 -0.33 7.19 15.57
N PRO A 143 -0.04 5.97 16.07
CA PRO A 143 0.33 5.74 17.46
C PRO A 143 1.78 6.14 17.75
N LEU A 144 2.14 7.37 17.39
CA LEU A 144 3.48 7.93 17.50
C LEU A 144 3.40 9.37 18.02
N PRO A 145 4.41 9.83 18.78
CA PRO A 145 4.43 11.21 19.27
C PRO A 145 4.60 12.23 18.13
N ASN A 146 4.27 13.50 18.44
CA ASN A 146 4.61 14.62 17.57
C ASN A 146 6.14 14.70 17.38
N ASP A 147 6.56 15.24 16.24
CA ASP A 147 7.97 15.57 15.94
C ASP A 147 8.94 14.37 16.11
N TRP A 148 8.46 13.16 15.85
CA TRP A 148 9.22 11.94 16.14
C TRP A 148 10.18 11.53 15.02
N ALA A 149 9.80 11.69 13.75
CA ALA A 149 10.51 11.13 12.59
C ALA A 149 11.22 12.18 11.74
N ASP A 150 12.36 11.82 11.16
CA ASP A 150 13.05 12.61 10.14
C ASP A 150 12.35 12.52 8.79
N LEU A 151 11.79 11.33 8.50
CA LEU A 151 11.02 11.02 7.30
C LEU A 151 9.75 10.29 7.69
N VAL A 152 8.61 10.79 7.23
CA VAL A 152 7.33 10.07 7.24
C VAL A 152 6.94 9.80 5.80
N VAL A 153 6.76 8.53 5.44
CA VAL A 153 6.54 8.13 4.05
C VAL A 153 5.39 7.15 3.91
N ALA A 154 4.62 7.28 2.84
CA ALA A 154 3.61 6.30 2.42
C ALA A 154 3.83 5.92 0.96
N CYS A 155 3.42 4.72 0.56
CA CYS A 155 3.56 4.25 -0.82
C CYS A 155 2.22 3.75 -1.36
N SER A 156 1.64 4.47 -2.32
CA SER A 156 0.37 4.09 -3.01
C SER A 156 -0.80 3.79 -2.06
N ALA A 157 -0.83 4.44 -0.90
CA ALA A 157 -1.76 4.11 0.18
C ALA A 157 -2.74 5.24 0.52
N PHE A 158 -2.47 6.47 0.08
CA PHE A 158 -3.27 7.65 0.40
C PHE A 158 -4.28 8.00 -0.68
N THR A 159 -5.51 8.32 -0.25
CA THR A 159 -6.56 8.90 -1.09
C THR A 159 -7.24 10.07 -0.36
N PRO A 160 -7.98 10.96 -1.05
CA PRO A 160 -8.77 12.00 -0.42
C PRO A 160 -9.93 11.49 0.48
N ALA A 161 -10.28 10.21 0.36
CA ALA A 161 -11.35 9.62 1.16
C ALA A 161 -10.93 9.48 2.62
N ALA A 162 -11.78 9.95 3.56
CA ALA A 162 -11.48 9.95 4.99
C ALA A 162 -11.13 8.56 5.55
N GLY A 163 -11.77 7.48 5.04
CA GLY A 163 -11.44 6.10 5.45
C GLY A 163 -10.05 5.63 5.02
N HIS A 164 -9.42 6.30 4.03
CA HIS A 164 -8.15 5.93 3.42
C HIS A 164 -7.13 7.08 3.48
N GLY A 165 -7.09 7.79 4.57
CA GLY A 165 -6.18 8.89 4.86
C GLY A 165 -6.89 10.23 4.92
N GLY A 166 -7.34 10.77 3.79
CA GLY A 166 -7.95 12.09 3.73
C GLY A 166 -7.04 13.20 4.25
N GLU A 167 -7.62 14.34 4.57
CA GLU A 167 -6.89 15.49 5.15
C GLU A 167 -6.29 15.15 6.50
N THR A 168 -7.06 14.48 7.38
CA THR A 168 -6.58 14.07 8.71
C THR A 168 -5.36 13.16 8.63
N GLY A 169 -5.31 12.28 7.62
CA GLY A 169 -4.14 11.44 7.42
C GLY A 169 -2.88 12.21 7.01
N LEU A 170 -3.01 13.27 6.19
CA LEU A 170 -1.89 14.15 5.88
C LEU A 170 -1.44 14.93 7.13
N GLU A 171 -2.40 15.46 7.91
CA GLU A 171 -2.13 16.16 9.17
C GLU A 171 -1.39 15.25 10.15
N GLU A 172 -1.75 13.99 10.27
CA GLU A 172 -1.09 13.01 11.14
C GLU A 172 0.34 12.69 10.66
N MET A 173 0.57 12.53 9.35
CA MET A 173 1.92 12.37 8.82
C MET A 173 2.78 13.61 9.11
N GLU A 174 2.23 14.82 8.93
CA GLU A 174 2.91 16.07 9.22
C GLU A 174 3.16 16.25 10.73
N ARG A 175 2.21 15.87 11.60
CA ARG A 175 2.35 15.89 13.06
C ARG A 175 3.49 15.00 13.56
N VAL A 176 3.63 13.81 13.00
CA VAL A 176 4.66 12.84 13.41
C VAL A 176 6.03 13.24 12.86
N CYS A 177 6.07 13.96 11.74
CA CYS A 177 7.31 14.45 11.15
C CYS A 177 7.85 15.63 11.96
N ARG A 178 9.15 15.59 12.34
CA ARG A 178 9.76 16.68 13.08
C ARG A 178 9.95 17.94 12.24
N PRO A 179 10.07 19.13 12.84
CA PRO A 179 10.55 20.32 12.14
C PRO A 179 11.88 20.08 11.43
N GLY A 180 11.97 20.50 10.17
CA GLY A 180 13.08 20.21 9.27
C GLY A 180 13.12 18.79 8.71
N GLY A 181 12.09 17.98 8.99
CA GLY A 181 11.89 16.66 8.40
C GLY A 181 11.14 16.71 7.07
N LEU A 182 10.84 15.54 6.53
CA LEU A 182 10.22 15.38 5.21
C LEU A 182 9.04 14.41 5.27
N VAL A 183 7.90 14.82 4.69
CA VAL A 183 6.77 13.92 4.41
C VAL A 183 6.77 13.57 2.92
N VAL A 184 6.64 12.29 2.59
CA VAL A 184 6.73 11.79 1.20
C VAL A 184 5.59 10.81 0.91
N ILE A 185 4.91 11.02 -0.19
CA ILE A 185 3.97 10.07 -0.78
C ILE A 185 4.60 9.52 -2.06
N VAL A 186 5.05 8.29 -2.03
CA VAL A 186 5.59 7.56 -3.18
C VAL A 186 4.43 6.98 -3.97
N TRP A 187 4.48 7.11 -5.30
CA TRP A 187 3.43 6.64 -6.19
C TRP A 187 2.05 7.19 -5.83
N PRO A 188 1.87 8.53 -5.84
CA PRO A 188 0.63 9.17 -5.44
C PRO A 188 -0.50 8.90 -6.45
N ASN A 189 -1.69 8.56 -5.94
CA ASN A 189 -2.87 8.32 -6.76
C ASN A 189 -3.64 9.62 -7.10
N HIS A 190 -3.47 10.69 -6.30
CA HIS A 190 -4.23 11.94 -6.40
C HIS A 190 -3.31 13.16 -6.32
N VAL A 191 -2.52 13.37 -7.37
CA VAL A 191 -1.48 14.42 -7.41
C VAL A 191 -2.08 15.82 -7.22
N ASP A 192 -3.17 16.17 -7.93
CA ASP A 192 -3.77 17.51 -7.85
C ASP A 192 -4.26 17.82 -6.43
N TRP A 193 -4.78 16.81 -5.72
CA TRP A 193 -5.20 16.98 -4.33
C TRP A 193 -3.99 17.24 -3.43
N LEU A 194 -2.88 16.54 -3.58
CA LEU A 194 -1.66 16.76 -2.83
C LEU A 194 -1.04 18.14 -3.11
N LEU A 195 -1.04 18.57 -4.37
CA LEU A 195 -0.61 19.93 -4.74
C LEU A 195 -1.45 21.02 -4.06
N ALA A 196 -2.77 20.81 -3.94
CA ALA A 196 -3.67 21.71 -3.22
C ALA A 196 -3.34 21.77 -1.71
N HIS A 197 -2.72 20.71 -1.15
CA HIS A 197 -2.24 20.64 0.24
C HIS A 197 -0.77 21.06 0.40
N GLN A 198 -0.22 21.81 -0.59
CA GLN A 198 1.14 22.36 -0.57
C GLN A 198 2.25 21.31 -0.64
N TYR A 199 1.96 20.13 -1.18
CA TYR A 199 2.98 19.17 -1.56
C TYR A 199 3.60 19.57 -2.91
N GLU A 200 4.88 19.38 -3.05
CA GLU A 200 5.58 19.45 -4.32
C GLU A 200 5.51 18.08 -5.01
N TYR A 201 5.67 18.04 -6.34
CA TYR A 201 5.59 16.82 -7.12
C TYR A 201 6.78 16.68 -8.06
N VAL A 202 7.32 15.46 -8.15
CA VAL A 202 8.35 15.10 -9.11
C VAL A 202 8.07 13.73 -9.70
N SER A 203 8.26 13.59 -11.02
CA SER A 203 8.17 12.33 -11.74
C SER A 203 9.47 12.05 -12.48
N PHE A 204 9.90 10.79 -12.49
CA PHE A 204 11.14 10.35 -13.11
C PHE A 204 10.84 9.67 -14.47
N ALA A 205 11.66 9.96 -15.47
CA ALA A 205 11.53 9.33 -16.79
C ALA A 205 12.00 7.88 -16.76
N GLY A 206 11.37 7.03 -17.56
CA GLY A 206 11.73 5.65 -17.74
C GLY A 206 10.52 4.76 -17.95
N GLU A 207 10.68 3.72 -18.75
CA GLU A 207 9.67 2.68 -18.92
C GLU A 207 9.75 1.69 -17.75
N MET A 208 8.60 1.31 -17.23
CA MET A 208 8.50 0.38 -16.12
C MET A 208 7.58 -0.80 -16.43
N PHE A 209 7.84 -1.91 -15.77
CA PHE A 209 7.13 -3.16 -15.98
C PHE A 209 6.77 -3.81 -14.66
N VAL A 210 5.62 -4.43 -14.61
CA VAL A 210 5.29 -5.44 -13.59
C VAL A 210 5.95 -6.75 -14.00
N GLU A 211 6.64 -7.40 -13.07
CA GLU A 211 7.40 -8.64 -13.31
C GLU A 211 6.87 -9.76 -12.43
N PHE A 212 6.04 -10.61 -13.02
CA PHE A 212 5.45 -11.78 -12.35
C PHE A 212 6.44 -12.96 -12.30
N ALA A 213 6.27 -13.86 -11.34
CA ALA A 213 7.14 -15.01 -11.18
C ALA A 213 7.00 -16.02 -12.34
N SER A 214 5.78 -16.18 -12.88
CA SER A 214 5.50 -17.05 -14.03
C SER A 214 4.45 -16.44 -14.97
N HIS A 215 4.21 -17.10 -16.11
CA HIS A 215 3.13 -16.74 -17.04
C HIS A 215 1.74 -17.04 -16.45
N GLU A 216 1.64 -18.12 -15.70
CA GLU A 216 0.41 -18.54 -15.02
C GLU A 216 0.05 -17.51 -13.95
N GLU A 217 1.03 -17.07 -13.18
CA GLU A 217 0.84 -16.01 -12.17
C GLU A 217 0.42 -14.69 -12.82
N ALA A 218 1.08 -14.31 -13.92
CA ALA A 218 0.69 -13.12 -14.68
C ALA A 218 -0.77 -13.19 -15.14
N ALA A 219 -1.18 -14.31 -15.73
CA ALA A 219 -2.55 -14.51 -16.20
C ALA A 219 -3.56 -14.42 -15.05
N GLU A 220 -3.28 -15.06 -13.91
CA GLU A 220 -4.13 -15.05 -12.73
C GLU A 220 -4.26 -13.64 -12.14
N LEU A 221 -3.12 -12.97 -11.82
CA LEU A 221 -3.13 -11.68 -11.14
C LEU A 221 -3.70 -10.57 -12.03
N ILE A 222 -3.47 -10.63 -13.35
CA ILE A 222 -4.06 -9.66 -14.27
C ILE A 222 -5.58 -9.84 -14.38
N GLU A 223 -6.10 -11.05 -14.36
CA GLU A 223 -7.56 -11.26 -14.33
C GLU A 223 -8.19 -10.69 -13.06
N ILE A 224 -7.48 -10.73 -11.94
CA ILE A 224 -7.99 -10.25 -10.64
C ILE A 224 -7.89 -8.73 -10.54
N PHE A 225 -6.71 -8.17 -10.81
CA PHE A 225 -6.40 -6.77 -10.50
C PHE A 225 -6.51 -5.84 -11.69
N TYR A 226 -6.37 -6.35 -12.90
CA TYR A 226 -6.37 -5.58 -14.15
C TYR A 226 -7.28 -6.20 -15.21
N PRO A 227 -8.56 -6.46 -14.90
CA PRO A 227 -9.45 -7.23 -15.78
C PRO A 227 -9.63 -6.60 -17.15
N SER A 228 -9.51 -5.28 -17.29
CA SER A 228 -9.59 -4.58 -18.57
C SER A 228 -8.41 -4.89 -19.49
N ALA A 229 -7.22 -5.19 -18.95
CA ALA A 229 -6.03 -5.56 -19.69
C ALA A 229 -5.94 -7.07 -19.99
N ALA A 230 -6.71 -7.90 -19.27
CA ALA A 230 -6.64 -9.35 -19.35
C ALA A 230 -6.81 -9.94 -20.78
N PRO A 231 -7.74 -9.43 -21.63
CA PRO A 231 -7.90 -9.95 -22.98
C PRO A 231 -6.67 -9.77 -23.86
N GLU A 232 -5.98 -8.63 -23.73
CA GLU A 232 -4.78 -8.33 -24.52
C GLU A 232 -3.57 -9.15 -24.08
N VAL A 233 -3.46 -9.42 -22.77
CA VAL A 233 -2.32 -10.11 -22.19
C VAL A 233 -2.41 -11.64 -22.35
N ARG A 234 -3.62 -12.23 -22.28
CA ARG A 234 -3.85 -13.68 -22.39
C ARG A 234 -3.22 -14.33 -23.62
N GLY A 235 -3.12 -13.60 -24.74
CA GLY A 235 -2.55 -14.13 -25.99
C GLY A 235 -1.02 -14.10 -26.08
N ARG A 236 -0.31 -13.50 -25.14
CA ARG A 236 1.10 -13.14 -25.30
C ARG A 236 2.09 -13.88 -24.41
N ALA A 237 1.64 -14.80 -23.54
CA ALA A 237 2.50 -15.60 -22.64
C ALA A 237 3.73 -14.83 -22.09
N ARG A 238 3.50 -13.64 -21.52
CA ARG A 238 4.58 -12.78 -21.01
C ARG A 238 4.44 -12.64 -19.50
N ARG A 239 5.55 -12.76 -18.78
CA ARG A 239 5.62 -12.50 -17.34
C ARG A 239 6.03 -11.05 -17.01
N ARG A 240 6.46 -10.27 -18.02
CA ARG A 240 6.87 -8.88 -17.89
C ARG A 240 5.95 -8.03 -18.76
N ILE A 241 5.18 -7.13 -18.13
CA ILE A 241 4.12 -6.36 -18.76
C ILE A 241 4.28 -4.89 -18.34
N SER A 242 4.22 -3.97 -19.30
CA SER A 242 4.35 -2.55 -19.00
C SER A 242 3.15 -2.05 -18.19
N TYR A 243 3.37 -1.09 -17.31
CA TYR A 243 2.30 -0.43 -16.56
C TYR A 243 1.28 0.23 -17.50
N GLU A 244 1.73 0.77 -18.62
CA GLU A 244 0.86 1.35 -19.65
C GLU A 244 -0.12 0.30 -20.24
N ALA A 245 0.37 -0.91 -20.53
CA ALA A 245 -0.49 -2.00 -21.02
C ALA A 245 -1.50 -2.48 -19.96
N LEU A 246 -1.22 -2.27 -18.67
CA LEU A 246 -2.15 -2.53 -17.58
C LEU A 246 -3.13 -1.38 -17.33
N GLY A 247 -2.92 -0.23 -17.98
CA GLY A 247 -3.76 0.96 -17.83
C GLY A 247 -3.54 1.69 -16.49
N ILE A 248 -2.39 1.54 -15.87
CA ILE A 248 -2.03 2.19 -14.60
C ILE A 248 -0.74 2.98 -14.71
N ASN A 249 -0.63 4.04 -13.90
CA ASN A 249 0.60 4.81 -13.79
C ASN A 249 1.70 3.97 -13.12
N PRO A 250 2.95 4.04 -13.62
CA PRO A 250 4.06 3.35 -13.00
C PRO A 250 4.51 4.02 -11.69
N PRO A 251 5.08 3.27 -10.73
CA PRO A 251 5.61 3.81 -9.46
C PRO A 251 6.94 4.55 -9.65
N ARG A 252 6.90 5.69 -10.37
CA ARG A 252 8.06 6.50 -10.75
C ARG A 252 7.98 7.95 -10.32
N ASP A 253 7.08 8.26 -9.40
CA ASP A 253 6.81 9.61 -8.96
C ASP A 253 6.64 9.70 -7.44
N ILE A 254 6.78 10.90 -6.94
CA ILE A 254 6.62 11.24 -5.54
C ILE A 254 5.93 12.60 -5.41
N ALA A 255 5.12 12.73 -4.38
CA ALA A 255 4.73 14.03 -3.83
C ALA A 255 5.39 14.19 -2.46
N PHE A 256 5.86 15.40 -2.11
CA PHE A 256 6.59 15.62 -0.87
C PHE A 256 6.36 17.01 -0.30
N LYS A 257 6.53 17.13 1.02
CA LYS A 257 6.44 18.38 1.76
C LYS A 257 7.51 18.44 2.82
N ALA A 258 8.35 19.47 2.79
CA ALA A 258 9.28 19.76 3.86
C ALA A 258 8.53 20.40 5.02
N ILE A 259 8.72 19.89 6.23
CA ILE A 259 8.09 20.44 7.43
C ILE A 259 8.94 21.61 7.94
N GLY A 260 8.33 22.78 8.05
CA GLY A 260 9.00 24.00 8.47
C GLY A 260 9.70 23.86 9.82
N ALA A 261 10.81 24.59 10.00
CA ALA A 261 11.56 24.63 11.26
C ALA A 261 10.88 25.55 12.29
#